data_f8ef4e41517038047eaf61f426e1d4fd
#
_entry.id   f8ef4e41517038047eaf61f426e1d4fd
#
_cell.length_a   1.000
_cell.length_b   1.000
_cell.length_c   1.000
_cell.angle_alpha   90.00
_cell.angle_beta   90.00
_cell.angle_gamma   90.00
#
_symmetry.space_group_name_H-M   'P 1'
#
loop_
_entity.id
_entity.type
_entity.pdbx_description
1 polymer ?
#
loop_
_entity_poly.entity_id
_entity_poly.type
_entity_poly.pdbx_seq_one_letter_code
_entity_poly.pdbx_strand_id
1 'polypeptide(L)'
;IGIAAVIVMVSVGQGTQAEIEKIVSGLGSQRLDINPGAGRGFGGVRTGSGNFFTLTEEDADAIRREVPGVQYVSSLLRGGSQVIYAENNWSTSWQGVEPDWFAINGWEIASGPGFESGDYGGGKSAIIGETVRRELFGEEEAVGQTIRIGRVPFTVVGTLKSKGQG
;
A
#
# COMPACT_ATOMS: atom_id res chain seq x y z
N ILE A 1 -16.73 1.77 15.42
CA ILE A 1 -15.90 2.64 16.29
C ILE A 1 -14.76 3.28 15.48
N GLY A 2 -14.06 2.55 14.60
CA GLY A 2 -13.04 3.11 13.71
C GLY A 2 -13.59 4.10 12.69
N ILE A 3 -14.78 3.85 12.14
CA ILE A 3 -15.47 4.74 11.20
C ILE A 3 -15.90 6.05 11.88
N ALA A 4 -16.38 6.01 13.11
CA ALA A 4 -16.75 7.20 13.87
C ALA A 4 -15.53 8.10 14.17
N ALA A 5 -14.36 7.52 14.47
CA ALA A 5 -13.12 8.28 14.69
C ALA A 5 -12.63 8.95 13.39
N VAL A 6 -12.75 8.31 12.24
CA VAL A 6 -12.41 8.88 10.92
C VAL A 6 -13.37 10.02 10.56
N ILE A 7 -14.67 9.86 10.78
CA ILE A 7 -15.69 10.90 10.54
C ILE A 7 -15.43 12.11 11.47
N VAL A 8 -15.08 11.90 12.73
CA VAL A 8 -14.73 12.98 13.67
C VAL A 8 -13.46 13.70 13.22
N MET A 9 -12.42 13.00 12.78
CA MET A 9 -11.21 13.62 12.22
C MET A 9 -11.49 14.43 10.95
N VAL A 10 -12.33 13.92 10.05
CA VAL A 10 -12.78 14.64 8.85
C VAL A 10 -13.62 15.86 9.21
N SER A 11 -14.51 15.76 10.22
CA SER A 11 -15.34 16.87 10.69
C SER A 11 -14.53 17.97 11.37
N VAL A 12 -13.52 17.62 12.17
CA VAL A 12 -12.58 18.58 12.78
C VAL A 12 -11.69 19.22 11.71
N GLY A 13 -11.31 18.44 10.66
CA GLY A 13 -10.58 18.95 9.51
C GLY A 13 -11.35 19.97 8.68
N GLN A 14 -12.67 19.88 8.60
CA GLN A 14 -13.52 20.82 7.85
C GLN A 14 -13.58 22.24 8.47
N GLY A 15 -13.40 22.38 9.79
CA GLY A 15 -13.39 23.67 10.47
C GLY A 15 -12.13 24.51 10.24
N THR A 16 -11.01 23.87 9.86
CA THR A 16 -9.72 24.52 9.59
C THR A 16 -9.25 24.38 8.15
N GLN A 17 -10.13 23.93 7.27
CA GLN A 17 -9.86 23.51 5.89
C GLN A 17 -9.23 24.61 5.02
N ALA A 18 -9.62 25.86 5.18
CA ALA A 18 -9.12 26.96 4.32
C ALA A 18 -7.63 27.30 4.58
N GLU A 19 -7.10 27.09 5.78
CA GLU A 19 -5.69 27.32 6.10
C GLU A 19 -4.82 26.06 5.86
N ILE A 20 -5.36 24.87 6.13
CA ILE A 20 -4.67 23.61 5.91
C ILE A 20 -4.58 23.29 4.43
N GLU A 21 -5.59 23.57 3.60
CA GLU A 21 -5.53 23.40 2.15
C GLU A 21 -4.41 24.23 1.50
N LYS A 22 -4.13 25.43 1.97
CA LYS A 22 -3.03 26.27 1.48
C LYS A 22 -1.65 25.70 1.84
N ILE A 23 -1.51 25.05 3.00
CA ILE A 23 -0.25 24.46 3.47
C ILE A 23 -0.05 23.09 2.81
N VAL A 24 -1.10 22.31 2.67
CA VAL A 24 -1.06 20.94 2.10
C VAL A 24 -0.95 20.96 0.58
N SER A 25 -1.60 21.90 -0.12
CA SER A 25 -1.43 22.07 -1.57
C SER A 25 -0.02 22.54 -1.95
N GLY A 26 0.71 23.21 -1.05
CA GLY A 26 2.12 23.55 -1.22
C GLY A 26 3.08 22.37 -1.04
N LEU A 27 2.66 21.28 -0.38
CA LEU A 27 3.45 20.06 -0.15
C LEU A 27 3.13 18.91 -1.13
N GLY A 28 2.17 19.10 -2.04
CA GLY A 28 1.96 18.24 -3.21
C GLY A 28 1.31 16.88 -2.94
N SER A 29 0.88 16.53 -1.73
CA SER A 29 0.15 15.29 -1.50
C SER A 29 -0.97 15.45 -0.48
N GLN A 30 -2.19 15.38 -0.96
CA GLN A 30 -3.41 15.24 -0.16
C GLN A 30 -3.59 13.78 0.27
N ARG A 31 -2.56 13.20 0.88
CA ARG A 31 -2.53 11.81 1.32
C ARG A 31 -2.77 11.73 2.82
N LEU A 32 -3.67 10.86 3.23
CA LEU A 32 -3.94 10.51 4.62
C LEU A 32 -3.61 9.04 4.86
N ASP A 33 -2.72 8.77 5.79
CA ASP A 33 -2.40 7.42 6.23
C ASP A 33 -3.14 7.09 7.52
N ILE A 34 -4.03 6.09 7.45
CA ILE A 34 -4.79 5.60 8.60
C ILE A 34 -4.10 4.34 9.11
N ASN A 35 -3.64 4.40 10.34
CA ASN A 35 -3.00 3.25 10.99
C ASN A 35 -3.83 2.79 12.19
N PRO A 36 -3.86 1.48 12.47
CA PRO A 36 -4.52 0.98 13.67
C PRO A 36 -3.89 1.59 14.91
N GLY A 37 -4.72 2.17 15.75
CA GLY A 37 -4.28 2.76 17.01
C GLY A 37 -3.77 1.70 17.99
N ALA A 38 -2.89 2.09 18.91
CA ALA A 38 -2.53 1.23 20.03
C ALA A 38 -3.75 1.06 20.95
N GLY A 39 -4.33 -0.14 20.97
CA GLY A 39 -5.43 -0.46 21.86
C GLY A 39 -4.99 -0.36 23.32
N ARG A 40 -5.70 0.44 24.11
CA ARG A 40 -5.61 0.35 25.57
C ARG A 40 -6.38 -0.90 25.99
N GLY A 41 -5.66 -2.00 26.23
CA GLY A 41 -6.26 -3.17 26.86
C GLY A 41 -6.87 -2.82 28.20
N PHE A 42 -8.00 -3.40 28.52
CA PHE A 42 -8.63 -3.33 29.83
C PHE A 42 -7.63 -3.85 30.87
N GLY A 43 -7.06 -3.00 31.70
CA GLY A 43 -6.04 -3.38 32.70
C GLY A 43 -4.70 -2.63 32.60
N GLY A 44 -4.57 -1.62 31.75
CA GLY A 44 -3.42 -0.68 31.78
C GLY A 44 -2.12 -1.22 31.17
N VAL A 45 -2.11 -2.41 30.58
CA VAL A 45 -0.96 -2.95 29.89
C VAL A 45 -0.89 -2.32 28.50
N ARG A 46 0.16 -1.53 28.23
CA ARG A 46 0.46 -1.01 26.91
C ARG A 46 0.99 -2.17 26.05
N THR A 47 0.15 -2.75 25.25
CA THR A 47 0.58 -3.63 24.17
C THR A 47 1.15 -2.74 23.06
N GLY A 48 2.39 -3.02 22.67
CA GLY A 48 3.13 -2.19 21.71
C GLY A 48 2.38 -2.00 20.40
N SER A 49 2.59 -0.84 19.77
CA SER A 49 2.13 -0.51 18.42
C SER A 49 2.50 -1.62 17.44
N GLY A 50 1.51 -2.18 16.77
CA GLY A 50 1.76 -2.98 15.56
C GLY A 50 1.12 -4.36 15.49
N ASN A 51 0.44 -4.85 16.54
CA ASN A 51 -0.07 -6.23 16.54
C ASN A 51 -1.61 -6.37 16.57
N PHE A 52 -2.34 -5.28 16.38
CA PHE A 52 -3.80 -5.36 16.27
C PHE A 52 -4.22 -4.97 14.85
N PHE A 53 -4.60 -5.96 14.08
CA PHE A 53 -5.32 -5.79 12.83
C PHE A 53 -6.76 -5.37 13.16
N THR A 54 -6.95 -4.11 13.52
CA THR A 54 -8.26 -3.56 13.83
C THR A 54 -8.92 -2.90 12.62
N LEU A 55 -8.15 -2.64 11.57
CA LEU A 55 -8.65 -2.16 10.29
C LEU A 55 -8.87 -3.33 9.34
N THR A 56 -10.00 -3.34 8.68
CA THR A 56 -10.42 -4.37 7.74
C THR A 56 -10.62 -3.79 6.33
N GLU A 57 -10.80 -4.65 5.35
CA GLU A 57 -11.14 -4.22 3.98
C GLU A 57 -12.50 -3.52 3.94
N GLU A 58 -13.45 -3.95 4.79
CA GLU A 58 -14.75 -3.31 4.92
C GLU A 58 -14.65 -1.87 5.41
N ASP A 59 -13.66 -1.54 6.24
CA ASP A 59 -13.40 -0.16 6.67
C ASP A 59 -12.92 0.71 5.49
N ALA A 60 -12.06 0.17 4.62
CA ALA A 60 -11.63 0.85 3.41
C ALA A 60 -12.80 1.09 2.45
N ASP A 61 -13.66 0.10 2.28
CA ASP A 61 -14.87 0.21 1.46
C ASP A 61 -15.87 1.20 2.04
N ALA A 62 -16.00 1.27 3.36
CA ALA A 62 -16.84 2.26 4.02
C ALA A 62 -16.33 3.68 3.79
N ILE A 63 -15.02 3.90 3.89
CA ILE A 63 -14.40 5.20 3.58
C ILE A 63 -14.67 5.59 2.12
N ARG A 64 -14.50 4.65 1.19
CA ARG A 64 -14.73 4.87 -0.25
C ARG A 64 -16.17 5.29 -0.56
N ARG A 65 -17.14 4.71 0.15
CA ARG A 65 -18.58 4.96 -0.08
C ARG A 65 -19.11 6.17 0.69
N GLU A 66 -18.65 6.40 1.90
CA GLU A 66 -19.30 7.27 2.87
C GLU A 66 -18.59 8.60 3.06
N VAL A 67 -17.31 8.69 2.70
CA VAL A 67 -16.53 9.93 2.88
C VAL A 67 -16.48 10.73 1.58
N PRO A 68 -17.19 11.87 1.50
CA PRO A 68 -17.15 12.71 0.30
C PRO A 68 -15.77 13.36 0.15
N GLY A 69 -15.34 13.52 -1.11
CA GLY A 69 -14.06 14.17 -1.43
C GLY A 69 -12.86 13.22 -1.41
N VAL A 70 -13.02 11.96 -1.05
CA VAL A 70 -11.99 10.92 -1.19
C VAL A 70 -11.97 10.45 -2.64
N GLN A 71 -10.83 10.60 -3.29
CA GLN A 71 -10.65 10.22 -4.70
C GLN A 71 -10.16 8.78 -4.84
N TYR A 72 -9.23 8.38 -4.00
CA TYR A 72 -8.61 7.05 -4.00
C TYR A 72 -8.51 6.50 -2.58
N VAL A 73 -8.72 5.20 -2.42
CA VAL A 73 -8.54 4.47 -1.17
C VAL A 73 -7.78 3.19 -1.47
N SER A 74 -6.77 2.89 -0.69
CA SER A 74 -6.06 1.61 -0.77
C SER A 74 -5.80 1.04 0.61
N SER A 75 -6.19 -0.20 0.79
CA SER A 75 -5.74 -1.02 1.90
C SER A 75 -4.24 -1.30 1.75
N LEU A 76 -3.54 -1.40 2.86
CA LEU A 76 -2.10 -1.63 2.88
C LEU A 76 -1.73 -2.70 3.89
N LEU A 77 -1.16 -3.79 3.42
CA LEU A 77 -0.52 -4.82 4.25
C LEU A 77 0.99 -4.81 4.01
N ARG A 78 1.78 -4.90 5.06
CA ARG A 78 3.25 -4.89 4.97
C ARG A 78 3.85 -6.14 5.57
N GLY A 79 4.92 -6.61 4.96
CA GLY A 79 5.69 -7.72 5.49
C GLY A 79 7.10 -7.76 4.90
N GLY A 80 7.91 -8.67 5.44
CA GLY A 80 9.22 -8.97 4.90
C GLY A 80 9.32 -10.44 4.57
N SER A 81 9.95 -10.76 3.44
CA SER A 81 10.15 -12.13 3.01
C SER A 81 11.30 -12.24 2.03
N GLN A 82 11.77 -13.46 1.87
CA GLN A 82 12.68 -13.77 0.77
C GLN A 82 11.88 -13.93 -0.51
N VAL A 83 12.31 -13.26 -1.56
CA VAL A 83 11.79 -13.40 -2.91
C VAL A 83 12.76 -14.27 -3.70
N ILE A 84 12.26 -15.27 -4.41
CA ILE A 84 13.04 -16.28 -5.10
C ILE A 84 12.61 -16.32 -6.58
N TYR A 85 13.59 -16.29 -7.46
CA TYR A 85 13.42 -16.57 -8.89
C TYR A 85 14.55 -17.50 -9.37
N ALA A 86 14.19 -18.68 -9.87
CA ALA A 86 15.16 -19.72 -10.26
C ALA A 86 16.17 -20.00 -9.13
N GLU A 87 17.45 -19.76 -9.36
CA GLU A 87 18.53 -19.93 -8.37
C GLU A 87 18.83 -18.66 -7.56
N ASN A 88 18.24 -17.53 -7.95
CA ASN A 88 18.46 -16.24 -7.31
C ASN A 88 17.44 -16.00 -6.19
N ASN A 89 17.90 -15.38 -5.12
CA ASN A 89 17.03 -14.96 -4.03
C ASN A 89 17.45 -13.59 -3.49
N TRP A 90 16.44 -12.83 -3.02
CA TRP A 90 16.65 -11.52 -2.44
C TRP A 90 15.71 -11.31 -1.26
N SER A 91 16.26 -10.92 -0.12
CA SER A 91 15.45 -10.59 1.05
C SER A 91 14.99 -9.14 0.97
N THR A 92 13.69 -8.92 0.93
CA THR A 92 13.12 -7.58 0.79
C THR A 92 11.80 -7.45 1.55
N SER A 93 11.35 -6.22 1.75
CA SER A 93 10.00 -5.94 2.22
C SER A 93 9.02 -6.00 1.05
N TRP A 94 7.80 -6.42 1.34
CA TRP A 94 6.70 -6.40 0.40
C TRP A 94 5.51 -5.63 0.97
N GLN A 95 4.67 -5.14 0.08
CA GLN A 95 3.43 -4.45 0.40
C GLN A 95 2.30 -5.07 -0.42
N GLY A 96 1.25 -5.54 0.25
CA GLY A 96 -0.02 -5.87 -0.37
C GLY A 96 -0.83 -4.59 -0.49
N VAL A 97 -1.21 -4.24 -1.70
CA VAL A 97 -1.87 -2.96 -2.01
C VAL A 97 -2.97 -3.17 -3.05
N GLU A 98 -3.91 -2.26 -3.07
CA GLU A 98 -4.87 -2.15 -4.16
C GLU A 98 -4.30 -1.28 -5.30
N PRO A 99 -4.85 -1.35 -6.53
CA PRO A 99 -4.37 -0.57 -7.67
C PRO A 99 -4.31 0.94 -7.42
N ASP A 100 -5.23 1.49 -6.65
CA ASP A 100 -5.28 2.93 -6.30
C ASP A 100 -4.02 3.41 -5.56
N TRP A 101 -3.30 2.49 -4.90
CA TRP A 101 -2.07 2.80 -4.16
C TRP A 101 -1.01 3.49 -5.03
N PHE A 102 -0.91 3.10 -6.30
CA PHE A 102 0.07 3.67 -7.23
C PHE A 102 -0.24 5.13 -7.53
N ALA A 103 -1.53 5.44 -7.76
CA ALA A 103 -2.00 6.82 -7.95
C ALA A 103 -1.79 7.68 -6.69
N ILE A 104 -2.14 7.13 -5.52
CA ILE A 104 -1.96 7.81 -4.22
C ILE A 104 -0.49 8.17 -3.96
N ASN A 105 0.43 7.27 -4.28
CA ASN A 105 1.85 7.43 -4.00
C ASN A 105 2.67 7.98 -5.18
N GLY A 106 2.04 8.23 -6.33
CA GLY A 106 2.69 8.73 -7.53
C GLY A 106 3.78 7.79 -8.05
N TRP A 107 3.58 6.47 -7.94
CA TRP A 107 4.46 5.49 -8.52
C TRP A 107 4.09 5.20 -9.97
N GLU A 108 5.09 5.14 -10.82
CA GLU A 108 4.93 4.83 -12.24
C GLU A 108 5.46 3.44 -12.55
N ILE A 109 4.74 2.75 -13.43
CA ILE A 109 5.16 1.47 -13.99
C ILE A 109 6.20 1.74 -15.07
N ALA A 110 7.35 1.09 -14.99
CA ALA A 110 8.41 1.18 -15.99
C ALA A 110 8.18 0.20 -17.14
N SER A 111 7.73 -1.01 -16.82
CA SER A 111 7.45 -2.07 -17.79
C SER A 111 6.29 -2.92 -17.32
N GLY A 112 5.52 -3.45 -18.26
CA GLY A 112 4.36 -4.28 -18.00
C GLY A 112 3.05 -3.51 -17.79
N PRO A 113 1.91 -4.24 -17.80
CA PRO A 113 0.58 -3.64 -17.66
C PRO A 113 0.30 -3.11 -16.25
N GLY A 114 0.98 -3.65 -15.23
CA GLY A 114 0.68 -3.35 -13.84
C GLY A 114 -0.57 -4.09 -13.33
N PHE A 115 -1.15 -3.63 -12.25
CA PHE A 115 -2.42 -4.14 -11.77
C PHE A 115 -3.57 -3.57 -12.62
N GLU A 116 -4.34 -4.44 -13.24
CA GLU A 116 -5.53 -4.07 -13.98
C GLU A 116 -6.77 -4.04 -13.08
N SER A 117 -7.83 -3.38 -13.56
CA SER A 117 -9.08 -3.19 -12.82
C SER A 117 -9.88 -4.48 -12.51
N GLY A 118 -9.32 -5.64 -12.74
CA GLY A 118 -9.90 -6.96 -12.43
C GLY A 118 -9.12 -7.75 -11.40
N ASP A 119 -7.96 -7.26 -10.97
CA ASP A 119 -7.08 -7.97 -10.04
C ASP A 119 -7.53 -7.87 -8.55
N TYR A 120 -8.66 -7.22 -8.32
CA TYR A 120 -9.27 -7.21 -7.00
C TYR A 120 -9.76 -8.61 -6.62
N GLY A 121 -9.20 -9.17 -5.58
CA GLY A 121 -9.79 -10.32 -4.92
C GLY A 121 -9.26 -11.69 -5.31
N GLY A 122 -8.04 -11.85 -5.75
CA GLY A 122 -7.46 -13.18 -5.82
C GLY A 122 -6.35 -13.46 -6.80
N GLY A 123 -5.96 -12.50 -7.60
CA GLY A 123 -4.80 -12.62 -8.49
C GLY A 123 -3.51 -12.60 -7.68
N LYS A 124 -2.67 -13.61 -7.88
CA LYS A 124 -1.31 -13.64 -7.32
C LYS A 124 -0.37 -12.89 -8.25
N SER A 125 -0.60 -11.58 -8.37
CA SER A 125 0.16 -10.67 -9.21
C SER A 125 1.12 -9.84 -8.36
N ALA A 126 2.31 -9.58 -8.87
CA ALA A 126 3.32 -8.78 -8.20
C ALA A 126 3.90 -7.72 -9.13
N ILE A 127 4.15 -6.55 -8.59
CA ILE A 127 4.95 -5.51 -9.21
C ILE A 127 6.23 -5.39 -8.39
N ILE A 128 7.38 -5.43 -9.04
CA ILE A 128 8.67 -5.42 -8.39
C ILE A 128 9.40 -4.10 -8.62
N GLY A 129 10.15 -3.66 -7.60
CA GLY A 129 11.02 -2.50 -7.72
C GLY A 129 12.28 -2.82 -8.53
N GLU A 130 12.92 -1.78 -9.06
CA GLU A 130 14.10 -1.91 -9.92
C GLU A 130 15.26 -2.66 -9.25
N THR A 131 15.47 -2.46 -7.95
CA THR A 131 16.52 -3.20 -7.22
C THR A 131 16.25 -4.70 -7.23
N VAL A 132 15.01 -5.11 -6.91
CA VAL A 132 14.61 -6.52 -6.90
C VAL A 132 14.69 -7.11 -8.30
N ARG A 133 14.26 -6.37 -9.33
CA ARG A 133 14.41 -6.79 -10.72
C ARG A 133 15.86 -7.10 -11.07
N ARG A 134 16.76 -6.19 -10.77
CA ARG A 134 18.18 -6.34 -11.07
C ARG A 134 18.82 -7.52 -10.32
N GLU A 135 18.49 -7.68 -9.04
CA GLU A 135 19.11 -8.74 -8.22
C GLU A 135 18.58 -10.14 -8.55
N LEU A 136 17.32 -10.26 -8.99
CA LEU A 136 16.72 -11.55 -9.35
C LEU A 136 16.87 -11.91 -10.83
N PHE A 137 16.72 -10.95 -11.72
CA PHE A 137 16.64 -11.18 -13.17
C PHE A 137 17.87 -10.66 -13.94
N GLY A 138 18.64 -9.72 -13.37
CA GLY A 138 19.75 -9.10 -14.08
C GLY A 138 19.29 -8.42 -15.37
N GLU A 139 19.69 -8.92 -16.52
CA GLU A 139 19.31 -8.43 -17.85
C GLU A 139 18.06 -9.14 -18.44
N GLU A 140 17.56 -10.16 -17.75
CA GLU A 140 16.39 -10.90 -18.23
C GLU A 140 15.09 -10.10 -18.02
N GLU A 141 14.10 -10.37 -18.88
CA GLU A 141 12.77 -9.79 -18.77
C GLU A 141 12.03 -10.37 -17.55
N ALA A 142 11.64 -9.50 -16.61
CA ALA A 142 10.96 -9.91 -15.41
C ALA A 142 9.45 -10.06 -15.59
N VAL A 143 8.84 -9.25 -16.47
CA VAL A 143 7.39 -9.26 -16.70
C VAL A 143 6.96 -10.58 -17.32
N GLY A 144 5.92 -11.18 -16.77
CA GLY A 144 5.42 -12.50 -17.18
C GLY A 144 6.09 -13.69 -16.47
N GLN A 145 7.16 -13.46 -15.73
CA GLN A 145 7.84 -14.51 -14.96
C GLN A 145 7.15 -14.76 -13.63
N THR A 146 7.31 -15.97 -13.11
CA THR A 146 6.80 -16.34 -11.79
C THR A 146 7.90 -16.26 -10.73
N ILE A 147 7.65 -15.49 -9.70
CA ILE A 147 8.52 -15.40 -8.52
C ILE A 147 7.82 -16.03 -7.30
N ARG A 148 8.58 -16.40 -6.31
CA ARG A 148 8.04 -16.89 -5.03
C ARG A 148 8.35 -15.87 -3.94
N ILE A 149 7.30 -15.38 -3.28
CA ILE A 149 7.42 -14.52 -2.11
C ILE A 149 7.15 -15.39 -0.89
N GLY A 150 8.20 -15.70 -0.14
CA GLY A 150 8.13 -16.73 0.89
C GLY A 150 7.80 -18.10 0.30
N ARG A 151 6.57 -18.56 0.52
CA ARG A 151 6.09 -19.87 0.00
C ARG A 151 5.05 -19.75 -1.09
N VAL A 152 4.66 -18.54 -1.46
CA VAL A 152 3.54 -18.29 -2.37
C VAL A 152 4.07 -17.82 -3.73
N PRO A 153 3.65 -18.45 -4.83
CA PRO A 153 4.02 -18.01 -6.19
C PRO A 153 3.19 -16.78 -6.61
N PHE A 154 3.86 -15.84 -7.27
CA PHE A 154 3.25 -14.65 -7.88
C PHE A 154 3.77 -14.46 -9.29
N THR A 155 2.91 -14.00 -10.19
CA THR A 155 3.31 -13.60 -11.53
C THR A 155 3.71 -12.13 -11.54
N VAL A 156 4.87 -11.80 -12.08
CA VAL A 156 5.32 -10.42 -12.23
C VAL A 156 4.53 -9.77 -13.38
N VAL A 157 3.73 -8.78 -13.06
CA VAL A 157 2.90 -8.03 -14.02
C VAL A 157 3.43 -6.62 -14.30
N GLY A 158 4.49 -6.23 -13.63
CA GLY A 158 5.13 -4.94 -13.88
C GLY A 158 6.37 -4.71 -13.04
N THR A 159 7.13 -3.72 -13.47
CA THR A 159 8.28 -3.19 -12.74
C THR A 159 8.08 -1.70 -12.49
N LEU A 160 8.54 -1.21 -11.36
CA LEU A 160 8.45 0.21 -11.00
C LEU A 160 9.62 1.00 -11.57
N LYS A 161 9.36 2.23 -11.98
CA LYS A 161 10.44 3.19 -12.22
C LYS A 161 11.21 3.44 -10.93
N SER A 162 12.53 3.53 -11.05
CA SER A 162 13.37 3.99 -9.94
C SER A 162 13.04 5.45 -9.60
N LYS A 163 12.74 5.72 -8.34
CA LYS A 163 12.55 7.09 -7.82
C LYS A 163 13.83 7.68 -7.22
N GLY A 164 14.98 7.07 -7.48
CA GLY A 164 16.20 7.40 -6.77
C GLY A 164 16.23 6.75 -5.37
N GLN A 165 17.25 7.07 -4.60
CA GLN A 165 17.33 6.58 -3.22
C GLN A 165 16.30 7.31 -2.37
N GLY A 166 15.30 6.58 -1.92
CA GLY A 166 14.37 6.97 -0.88
C GLY A 166 14.49 6.04 0.29
#